data_c340a6f3b50046cd72e6cb241842cfb6
#
_entry.id   c340a6f3b50046cd72e6cb241842cfb6
#
_cell.length_a   1.000
_cell.length_b   1.000
_cell.length_c   1.000
_cell.angle_alpha   90.00
_cell.angle_beta   90.00
_cell.angle_gamma   90.00
#
_symmetry.space_group_name_H-M   'P 1'
#
loop_
_entity.id
_entity.type
_entity.pdbx_description
1 polymer ?
#
loop_
_entity_poly.entity_id
_entity_poly.type
_entity_poly.pdbx_seq_one_letter_code
_entity_poly.pdbx_strand_id
1 'polypeptide(L)'
;MTTSTAERDITRAQRQRALADSRLYLCTDARRRQGDLPEFLDAAYAGGVDIIQLRDKALEAREEIAALEVLRDAARRHGRLFSVNDRADFALLVGADVFHVGQDDLTSAQARRVLGPDVLLGRSTHSVDQALAAEADPEIDYFCLGPVWETPTKPGRPAVGLEPLTTIAGTVTTPWFAIGGIASGQRLDAVRQAGAERIVVVRALTEAADPAAAAAQLRGELTRSQAGAL
;
A
#
# COMPACT_ATOMS: atom_id res chain seq x y z
N MET A 1 -14.91 -35.11 -5.56
CA MET A 1 -14.34 -34.88 -4.22
C MET A 1 -13.65 -33.52 -4.28
N THR A 2 -14.37 -32.45 -3.93
CA THR A 2 -13.85 -31.11 -3.88
C THR A 2 -13.16 -30.93 -2.54
N THR A 3 -11.84 -30.90 -2.55
CA THR A 3 -11.04 -30.45 -1.39
C THR A 3 -11.33 -28.99 -1.14
N SER A 4 -12.20 -28.74 -0.19
CA SER A 4 -12.38 -27.41 0.41
C SER A 4 -11.03 -27.03 1.06
N THR A 5 -10.27 -26.18 0.38
CA THR A 5 -9.16 -25.48 1.01
C THR A 5 -9.81 -24.52 2.01
N ALA A 6 -9.77 -24.87 3.30
CA ALA A 6 -10.27 -24.00 4.37
C ALA A 6 -9.60 -22.64 4.20
N GLU A 7 -10.39 -21.65 3.82
CA GLU A 7 -9.99 -20.25 3.79
C GLU A 7 -9.50 -19.89 5.19
N ARG A 8 -8.20 -19.67 5.35
CA ARG A 8 -7.67 -19.13 6.60
C ARG A 8 -8.05 -17.66 6.67
N ASP A 9 -9.18 -17.37 7.28
CA ASP A 9 -9.48 -16.00 7.72
C ASP A 9 -8.39 -15.59 8.71
N ILE A 10 -7.50 -14.71 8.27
CA ILE A 10 -6.49 -14.14 9.16
C ILE A 10 -7.17 -13.14 10.09
N THR A 11 -6.86 -13.22 11.38
CA THR A 11 -7.43 -12.34 12.40
C THR A 11 -6.88 -10.91 12.26
N ARG A 12 -7.60 -9.91 12.80
CA ARG A 12 -7.09 -8.52 12.88
C ARG A 12 -5.69 -8.46 13.47
N ALA A 13 -5.43 -9.17 14.56
CA ALA A 13 -4.11 -9.18 15.19
C ALA A 13 -3.00 -9.74 14.27
N GLN A 14 -3.33 -10.70 13.41
CA GLN A 14 -2.38 -11.19 12.41
C GLN A 14 -2.15 -10.17 11.29
N ARG A 15 -3.21 -9.49 10.82
CA ARG A 15 -3.11 -8.38 9.86
C ARG A 15 -2.27 -7.24 10.42
N GLN A 16 -2.50 -6.83 11.67
CA GLN A 16 -1.71 -5.78 12.32
C GLN A 16 -0.23 -6.13 12.44
N ARG A 17 0.11 -7.37 12.80
CA ARG A 17 1.51 -7.83 12.79
C ARG A 17 2.11 -7.78 11.40
N ALA A 18 1.42 -8.29 10.39
CA ALA A 18 1.88 -8.23 9.00
C ALA A 18 2.07 -6.79 8.51
N LEU A 19 1.18 -5.85 8.89
CA LEU A 19 1.32 -4.43 8.59
C LEU A 19 2.55 -3.82 9.29
N ALA A 20 2.78 -4.13 10.56
CA ALA A 20 3.95 -3.63 11.32
C ALA A 20 5.27 -4.05 10.67
N ASP A 21 5.33 -5.26 10.11
CA ASP A 21 6.50 -5.81 9.41
C ASP A 21 6.62 -5.33 7.95
N SER A 22 5.56 -4.74 7.40
CA SER A 22 5.52 -4.29 6.02
C SER A 22 6.44 -3.09 5.79
N ARG A 23 7.18 -3.11 4.68
CA ARG A 23 8.10 -2.05 4.25
C ARG A 23 7.81 -1.57 2.83
N LEU A 24 7.42 -2.48 1.94
CA LEU A 24 7.20 -2.21 0.53
C LEU A 24 5.73 -2.45 0.15
N TYR A 25 5.05 -1.38 -0.24
CA TYR A 25 3.67 -1.38 -0.66
C TYR A 25 3.58 -0.98 -2.14
N LEU A 26 2.85 -1.74 -2.95
CA LEU A 26 2.61 -1.46 -4.36
C LEU A 26 1.17 -1.01 -4.58
N CYS A 27 0.97 0.13 -5.30
CA CYS A 27 -0.31 0.42 -5.95
C CYS A 27 -0.21 0.08 -7.44
N THR A 28 -1.20 -0.63 -7.98
CA THR A 28 -1.27 -0.99 -9.40
C THR A 28 -2.68 -0.79 -9.96
N ASP A 29 -2.79 -0.62 -11.27
CA ASP A 29 -4.03 -0.79 -12.01
C ASP A 29 -4.30 -2.28 -12.31
N ALA A 30 -5.39 -2.58 -13.00
CA ALA A 30 -5.73 -3.96 -13.38
C ALA A 30 -4.94 -4.48 -14.59
N ARG A 31 -3.95 -3.74 -15.08
CA ARG A 31 -3.03 -4.12 -16.18
C ARG A 31 -3.75 -4.64 -17.45
N ARG A 32 -4.90 -4.06 -17.74
CA ARG A 32 -5.73 -4.50 -18.89
C ARG A 32 -5.02 -4.40 -20.24
N ARG A 33 -4.11 -3.43 -20.38
CA ARG A 33 -3.33 -3.25 -21.62
C ARG A 33 -2.25 -4.32 -21.77
N GLN A 34 -1.66 -4.76 -20.67
CA GLN A 34 -0.62 -5.78 -20.62
C GLN A 34 -1.22 -7.19 -20.64
N GLY A 35 -2.38 -7.38 -20.00
CA GLY A 35 -3.06 -8.66 -19.89
C GLY A 35 -2.34 -9.67 -19.00
N ASP A 36 -1.48 -9.20 -18.10
CA ASP A 36 -0.53 -10.00 -17.31
C ASP A 36 -0.74 -9.83 -15.78
N LEU A 37 -1.94 -9.44 -15.36
CA LEU A 37 -2.19 -9.14 -13.93
C LEU A 37 -1.79 -10.28 -13.00
N PRO A 38 -2.16 -11.56 -13.23
CA PRO A 38 -1.80 -12.66 -12.33
C PRO A 38 -0.28 -12.83 -12.20
N GLU A 39 0.44 -12.85 -13.31
CA GLU A 39 1.89 -13.06 -13.37
C GLU A 39 2.64 -11.89 -12.72
N PHE A 40 2.16 -10.66 -12.96
CA PHE A 40 2.71 -9.45 -12.37
C PHE A 40 2.56 -9.44 -10.84
N LEU A 41 1.39 -9.82 -10.32
CA LEU A 41 1.13 -9.88 -8.88
C LEU A 41 2.01 -10.93 -8.21
N ASP A 42 2.12 -12.13 -8.80
CA ASP A 42 2.98 -13.18 -8.30
C ASP A 42 4.47 -12.76 -8.31
N ALA A 43 4.93 -12.11 -9.39
CA ALA A 43 6.30 -11.60 -9.48
C ALA A 43 6.58 -10.51 -8.42
N ALA A 44 5.65 -9.56 -8.22
CA ALA A 44 5.80 -8.50 -7.24
C ALA A 44 5.87 -9.05 -5.80
N TYR A 45 4.98 -9.97 -5.43
CA TYR A 45 5.01 -10.61 -4.11
C TYR A 45 6.26 -11.47 -3.92
N ALA A 46 6.66 -12.26 -4.91
CA ALA A 46 7.89 -13.06 -4.88
C ALA A 46 9.14 -12.18 -4.69
N GLY A 47 9.15 -10.98 -5.29
CA GLY A 47 10.20 -9.97 -5.11
C GLY A 47 10.22 -9.26 -3.76
N GLY A 48 9.22 -9.50 -2.90
CA GLY A 48 9.20 -8.98 -1.53
C GLY A 48 8.28 -7.79 -1.29
N VAL A 49 7.29 -7.54 -2.16
CA VAL A 49 6.20 -6.62 -1.85
C VAL A 49 5.37 -7.21 -0.70
N ASP A 50 5.04 -6.40 0.29
CA ASP A 50 4.30 -6.83 1.48
C ASP A 50 2.79 -6.61 1.34
N ILE A 51 2.39 -5.53 0.65
CA ILE A 51 1.00 -5.15 0.43
C ILE A 51 0.84 -4.72 -1.03
N ILE A 52 -0.18 -5.24 -1.72
CA ILE A 52 -0.58 -4.73 -3.04
C ILE A 52 -1.99 -4.17 -2.96
N GLN A 53 -2.17 -2.95 -3.48
CA GLN A 53 -3.45 -2.28 -3.65
C GLN A 53 -3.82 -2.25 -5.13
N LEU A 54 -5.01 -2.74 -5.46
CA LEU A 54 -5.62 -2.46 -6.75
C LEU A 54 -6.29 -1.08 -6.70
N ARG A 55 -5.92 -0.21 -7.65
CA ARG A 55 -6.48 1.12 -7.83
C ARG A 55 -6.62 1.44 -9.32
N ASP A 56 -7.76 1.10 -9.89
CA ASP A 56 -8.11 1.39 -11.27
C ASP A 56 -9.50 2.02 -11.33
N LYS A 57 -9.53 3.36 -11.44
CA LYS A 57 -10.79 4.14 -11.44
C LYS A 57 -11.56 4.07 -12.77
N ALA A 58 -11.05 3.33 -13.75
CA ALA A 58 -11.68 3.15 -15.06
C ALA A 58 -12.41 1.81 -15.20
N LEU A 59 -12.42 0.99 -14.15
CA LEU A 59 -13.10 -0.29 -14.14
C LEU A 59 -14.58 -0.15 -13.79
N GLU A 60 -15.40 -0.92 -14.47
CA GLU A 60 -16.76 -1.19 -14.01
C GLU A 60 -16.74 -2.21 -12.85
N ALA A 61 -17.79 -2.19 -12.01
CA ALA A 61 -17.84 -2.98 -10.78
C ALA A 61 -17.49 -4.46 -10.96
N ARG A 62 -18.00 -5.11 -12.01
CA ARG A 62 -17.72 -6.52 -12.29
C ARG A 62 -16.24 -6.77 -12.58
N GLU A 63 -15.62 -5.89 -13.37
CA GLU A 63 -14.21 -6.00 -13.75
C GLU A 63 -13.31 -5.75 -12.55
N GLU A 64 -13.64 -4.76 -11.71
CA GLU A 64 -12.87 -4.46 -10.51
C GLU A 64 -12.93 -5.60 -9.49
N ILE A 65 -14.11 -6.18 -9.25
CA ILE A 65 -14.27 -7.34 -8.37
C ILE A 65 -13.44 -8.51 -8.89
N ALA A 66 -13.52 -8.83 -10.19
CA ALA A 66 -12.74 -9.92 -10.78
C ALA A 66 -11.23 -9.71 -10.62
N ALA A 67 -10.74 -8.48 -10.84
CA ALA A 67 -9.32 -8.14 -10.64
C ALA A 67 -8.92 -8.21 -9.16
N LEU A 68 -9.79 -7.81 -8.24
CA LEU A 68 -9.58 -7.93 -6.80
C LEU A 68 -9.53 -9.38 -6.33
N GLU A 69 -10.34 -10.27 -6.92
CA GLU A 69 -10.29 -11.71 -6.64
C GLU A 69 -8.95 -12.33 -7.07
N VAL A 70 -8.43 -11.94 -8.25
CA VAL A 70 -7.10 -12.34 -8.71
C VAL A 70 -6.02 -11.86 -7.74
N LEU A 71 -6.12 -10.61 -7.26
CA LEU A 71 -5.18 -10.04 -6.29
C LEU A 71 -5.25 -10.78 -4.95
N ARG A 72 -6.47 -11.03 -4.44
CA ARG A 72 -6.70 -11.81 -3.20
C ARG A 72 -6.01 -13.16 -3.28
N ASP A 73 -6.22 -13.88 -4.39
CA ASP A 73 -5.70 -15.24 -4.56
C ASP A 73 -4.15 -15.24 -4.66
N ALA A 74 -3.57 -14.22 -5.32
CA ALA A 74 -2.12 -14.03 -5.32
C ALA A 74 -1.59 -13.72 -3.90
N ALA A 75 -2.22 -12.79 -3.17
CA ALA A 75 -1.84 -12.46 -1.80
C ALA A 75 -1.87 -13.70 -0.88
N ARG A 76 -2.91 -14.53 -0.99
CA ARG A 76 -3.04 -15.78 -0.23
C ARG A 76 -1.94 -16.78 -0.56
N ARG A 77 -1.60 -16.98 -1.84
CA ARG A 77 -0.49 -17.87 -2.26
C ARG A 77 0.84 -17.48 -1.64
N HIS A 78 1.08 -16.16 -1.52
CA HIS A 78 2.34 -15.62 -0.99
C HIS A 78 2.30 -15.31 0.52
N GLY A 79 1.16 -15.51 1.21
CA GLY A 79 0.99 -15.17 2.62
C GLY A 79 1.18 -13.66 2.90
N ARG A 80 0.71 -12.81 1.97
CA ARG A 80 0.84 -11.36 2.01
C ARG A 80 -0.52 -10.68 2.13
N LEU A 81 -0.52 -9.37 2.41
CA LEU A 81 -1.72 -8.56 2.49
C LEU A 81 -2.14 -8.02 1.12
N PHE A 82 -3.45 -7.86 0.92
CA PHE A 82 -3.99 -7.11 -0.21
C PHE A 82 -4.93 -6.00 0.25
N SER A 83 -5.00 -4.95 -0.55
CA SER A 83 -5.73 -3.73 -0.22
C SER A 83 -6.69 -3.34 -1.34
N VAL A 84 -7.89 -2.91 -0.93
CA VAL A 84 -8.92 -2.33 -1.80
C VAL A 84 -8.94 -0.81 -1.61
N ASN A 85 -9.08 -0.08 -2.73
CA ASN A 85 -9.12 1.37 -2.75
C ASN A 85 -10.56 1.90 -2.84
N ASP A 86 -10.94 2.87 -2.00
CA ASP A 86 -12.16 3.68 -2.01
C ASP A 86 -13.51 2.91 -1.89
N ARG A 87 -13.62 1.68 -2.36
CA ARG A 87 -14.86 0.89 -2.45
C ARG A 87 -14.99 -0.09 -1.27
N ALA A 88 -15.59 0.38 -0.17
CA ALA A 88 -15.80 -0.42 1.04
C ALA A 88 -16.71 -1.64 0.80
N ASP A 89 -17.69 -1.52 -0.08
CA ASP A 89 -18.56 -2.61 -0.51
C ASP A 89 -17.75 -3.73 -1.22
N PHE A 90 -16.80 -3.38 -2.08
CA PHE A 90 -15.94 -4.36 -2.73
C PHE A 90 -14.95 -4.98 -1.74
N ALA A 91 -14.39 -4.15 -0.84
CA ALA A 91 -13.51 -4.66 0.21
C ALA A 91 -14.20 -5.72 1.07
N LEU A 92 -15.48 -5.53 1.40
CA LEU A 92 -16.29 -6.51 2.12
C LEU A 92 -16.55 -7.76 1.28
N LEU A 93 -16.93 -7.59 0.01
CA LEU A 93 -17.25 -8.70 -0.90
C LEU A 93 -16.06 -9.64 -1.14
N VAL A 94 -14.86 -9.08 -1.30
CA VAL A 94 -13.66 -9.89 -1.57
C VAL A 94 -12.90 -10.33 -0.31
N GLY A 95 -13.35 -9.92 0.88
CA GLY A 95 -12.68 -10.22 2.14
C GLY A 95 -11.30 -9.57 2.24
N ALA A 96 -11.21 -8.25 1.99
CA ALA A 96 -9.96 -7.52 1.99
C ALA A 96 -9.26 -7.54 3.35
N ASP A 97 -7.93 -7.59 3.33
CA ASP A 97 -7.11 -7.43 4.54
C ASP A 97 -7.00 -5.97 4.94
N VAL A 98 -6.91 -5.10 3.94
CA VAL A 98 -6.64 -3.67 4.06
C VAL A 98 -7.63 -2.90 3.18
N PHE A 99 -8.14 -1.80 3.69
CA PHE A 99 -8.94 -0.83 2.96
C PHE A 99 -8.29 0.55 3.04
N HIS A 100 -8.17 1.25 1.92
CA HIS A 100 -7.49 2.53 1.84
C HIS A 100 -8.40 3.62 1.29
N VAL A 101 -8.45 4.77 1.97
CA VAL A 101 -9.25 5.94 1.60
C VAL A 101 -8.40 7.20 1.43
N GLY A 102 -8.86 8.09 0.55
CA GLY A 102 -8.38 9.46 0.43
C GLY A 102 -9.07 10.41 1.42
N GLN A 103 -8.78 11.71 1.27
CA GLN A 103 -9.32 12.75 2.16
C GLN A 103 -10.81 13.04 1.90
N ASP A 104 -11.25 12.85 0.65
CA ASP A 104 -12.60 13.16 0.18
C ASP A 104 -13.50 11.90 0.07
N ASP A 105 -12.96 10.73 0.46
CA ASP A 105 -13.69 9.46 0.47
C ASP A 105 -14.44 9.26 1.81
N LEU A 106 -14.84 8.01 2.11
CA LEU A 106 -15.48 7.69 3.38
C LEU A 106 -14.61 8.12 4.58
N THR A 107 -15.26 8.64 5.62
CA THR A 107 -14.58 8.81 6.92
C THR A 107 -14.23 7.44 7.50
N SER A 108 -13.24 7.40 8.39
CA SER A 108 -12.85 6.16 9.10
C SER A 108 -14.03 5.51 9.81
N ALA A 109 -14.87 6.30 10.48
CA ALA A 109 -16.08 5.82 11.15
C ALA A 109 -17.10 5.23 10.17
N GLN A 110 -17.28 5.83 8.98
CA GLN A 110 -18.18 5.28 7.93
C GLN A 110 -17.60 3.98 7.37
N ALA A 111 -16.31 3.93 7.05
CA ALA A 111 -15.64 2.73 6.56
C ALA A 111 -15.77 1.60 7.59
N ARG A 112 -15.54 1.88 8.87
CA ARG A 112 -15.64 0.90 9.96
C ARG A 112 -17.07 0.33 10.09
N ARG A 113 -18.10 1.15 9.90
CA ARG A 113 -19.49 0.68 9.92
C ARG A 113 -19.81 -0.33 8.81
N VAL A 114 -19.16 -0.21 7.65
CA VAL A 114 -19.34 -1.15 6.53
C VAL A 114 -18.49 -2.40 6.71
N LEU A 115 -17.22 -2.24 7.07
CA LEU A 115 -16.22 -3.30 7.04
C LEU A 115 -16.12 -4.10 8.36
N GLY A 116 -16.71 -3.60 9.44
CA GLY A 116 -16.54 -4.20 10.76
C GLY A 116 -15.12 -3.97 11.33
N PRO A 117 -14.76 -4.67 12.42
CA PRO A 117 -13.53 -4.37 13.15
C PRO A 117 -12.25 -4.98 12.55
N ASP A 118 -12.35 -5.98 11.66
CA ASP A 118 -11.21 -6.84 11.31
C ASP A 118 -10.35 -6.33 10.15
N VAL A 119 -10.90 -5.54 9.23
CA VAL A 119 -10.18 -4.96 8.10
C VAL A 119 -9.31 -3.79 8.58
N LEU A 120 -8.04 -3.73 8.16
CA LEU A 120 -7.15 -2.61 8.48
C LEU A 120 -7.52 -1.38 7.65
N LEU A 121 -7.61 -0.21 8.28
CA LEU A 121 -7.92 1.04 7.60
C LEU A 121 -6.69 1.90 7.39
N GLY A 122 -6.47 2.32 6.15
CA GLY A 122 -5.42 3.23 5.75
C GLY A 122 -5.96 4.54 5.20
N ARG A 123 -5.22 5.63 5.39
CA ARG A 123 -5.59 6.97 4.90
C ARG A 123 -4.46 7.64 4.13
N SER A 124 -4.78 8.26 2.99
CA SER A 124 -3.87 9.18 2.30
C SER A 124 -3.78 10.49 3.07
N THR A 125 -2.57 11.02 3.28
CA THR A 125 -2.31 12.34 3.86
C THR A 125 -1.34 13.14 2.98
N HIS A 126 -1.44 14.47 3.03
CA HIS A 126 -0.73 15.38 2.14
C HIS A 126 -0.10 16.57 2.87
N SER A 127 -0.16 16.57 4.19
CA SER A 127 0.47 17.56 5.07
C SER A 127 0.75 16.95 6.43
N VAL A 128 1.57 17.62 7.23
CA VAL A 128 1.83 17.24 8.63
C VAL A 128 0.54 17.21 9.43
N ASP A 129 -0.33 18.22 9.27
CA ASP A 129 -1.60 18.29 10.01
C ASP A 129 -2.52 17.10 9.69
N GLN A 130 -2.59 16.69 8.41
CA GLN A 130 -3.38 15.52 8.02
C GLN A 130 -2.77 14.22 8.57
N ALA A 131 -1.44 14.12 8.63
CA ALA A 131 -0.76 12.97 9.21
C ALA A 131 -1.01 12.87 10.72
N LEU A 132 -0.92 13.99 11.44
CA LEU A 132 -1.24 14.05 12.88
C LEU A 132 -2.71 13.79 13.17
N ALA A 133 -3.61 14.23 12.29
CA ALA A 133 -5.04 13.89 12.41
C ALA A 133 -5.29 12.38 12.19
N ALA A 134 -4.54 11.74 11.27
CA ALA A 134 -4.60 10.29 11.08
C ALA A 134 -4.01 9.51 12.25
N GLU A 135 -2.92 9.99 12.87
CA GLU A 135 -2.34 9.45 14.12
C GLU A 135 -3.33 9.51 15.28
N ALA A 136 -4.12 10.59 15.38
CA ALA A 136 -5.09 10.79 16.45
C ALA A 136 -6.41 10.01 16.24
N ASP A 137 -6.65 9.46 15.06
CA ASP A 137 -7.86 8.71 14.73
C ASP A 137 -7.70 7.23 15.11
N PRO A 138 -8.40 6.73 16.15
CA PRO A 138 -8.23 5.36 16.64
C PRO A 138 -8.67 4.28 15.66
N GLU A 139 -9.40 4.65 14.60
CA GLU A 139 -9.84 3.72 13.56
C GLU A 139 -8.81 3.51 12.46
N ILE A 140 -7.79 4.38 12.37
CA ILE A 140 -6.75 4.32 11.35
C ILE A 140 -5.60 3.43 11.81
N ASP A 141 -5.32 2.38 11.05
CA ASP A 141 -4.22 1.44 11.32
C ASP A 141 -2.91 1.88 10.68
N TYR A 142 -2.96 2.68 9.59
CA TYR A 142 -1.79 3.28 8.94
C TYR A 142 -2.17 4.47 8.06
N PHE A 143 -1.20 5.26 7.69
CA PHE A 143 -1.42 6.31 6.69
C PHE A 143 -0.26 6.40 5.68
N CYS A 144 -0.54 7.05 4.55
CA CYS A 144 0.45 7.35 3.51
C CYS A 144 0.66 8.85 3.43
N LEU A 145 1.90 9.33 3.51
CA LEU A 145 2.23 10.75 3.38
C LEU A 145 2.91 11.02 2.03
N GLY A 146 2.35 11.97 1.27
CA GLY A 146 2.88 12.40 -0.02
C GLY A 146 1.84 13.09 -0.92
N PRO A 147 2.18 13.37 -2.19
CA PRO A 147 3.34 12.86 -2.92
C PRO A 147 4.63 13.60 -2.58
N VAL A 148 5.72 12.88 -2.31
CA VAL A 148 7.04 13.49 -2.02
C VAL A 148 7.55 14.24 -3.24
N TRP A 149 7.40 13.68 -4.44
CA TRP A 149 7.65 14.32 -5.73
C TRP A 149 6.40 14.30 -6.59
N GLU A 150 6.28 15.23 -7.51
CA GLU A 150 5.21 15.21 -8.50
C GLU A 150 5.17 13.89 -9.25
N THR A 151 3.97 13.40 -9.52
CA THR A 151 3.75 12.11 -10.16
C THR A 151 2.53 12.14 -11.08
N PRO A 152 2.60 11.54 -12.27
CA PRO A 152 1.44 11.44 -13.16
C PRO A 152 0.31 10.56 -12.61
N THR A 153 0.56 9.75 -11.59
CA THR A 153 -0.46 8.89 -10.98
C THR A 153 -1.60 9.68 -10.33
N LYS A 154 -1.33 10.89 -9.84
CA LYS A 154 -2.33 11.85 -9.33
C LYS A 154 -2.00 13.24 -9.91
N PRO A 155 -2.37 13.55 -11.16
CA PRO A 155 -2.07 14.82 -11.81
C PRO A 155 -2.63 16.01 -11.03
N GLY A 156 -1.90 17.13 -11.03
CA GLY A 156 -2.32 18.39 -10.40
C GLY A 156 -2.15 18.45 -8.88
N ARG A 157 -1.62 17.40 -8.25
CA ARG A 157 -1.31 17.43 -6.82
C ARG A 157 0.16 17.90 -6.62
N PRO A 158 0.40 19.02 -5.92
CA PRO A 158 1.76 19.51 -5.67
C PRO A 158 2.54 18.52 -4.81
N ALA A 159 3.86 18.47 -5.03
CA ALA A 159 4.78 17.71 -4.19
C ALA A 159 4.85 18.31 -2.78
N VAL A 160 4.85 17.45 -1.76
CA VAL A 160 5.01 17.89 -0.36
C VAL A 160 6.48 18.02 0.05
N GLY A 161 7.41 17.42 -0.73
CA GLY A 161 8.83 17.38 -0.40
C GLY A 161 9.17 16.38 0.70
N LEU A 162 10.40 16.52 1.23
CA LEU A 162 10.95 15.63 2.26
C LEU A 162 10.72 16.14 3.69
N GLU A 163 10.56 17.45 3.87
CA GLU A 163 10.42 18.08 5.20
C GLU A 163 9.25 17.50 6.02
N PRO A 164 8.03 17.30 5.47
CA PRO A 164 6.94 16.68 6.21
C PRO A 164 7.26 15.27 6.69
N LEU A 165 8.04 14.49 5.91
CA LEU A 165 8.48 13.15 6.33
C LEU A 165 9.36 13.23 7.57
N THR A 166 10.34 14.13 7.56
CA THR A 166 11.25 14.36 8.70
C THR A 166 10.48 14.77 9.96
N THR A 167 9.48 15.65 9.78
CA THR A 167 8.65 16.14 10.88
C THR A 167 7.87 15.00 11.54
N ILE A 168 7.23 14.12 10.77
CA ILE A 168 6.39 13.06 11.34
C ILE A 168 7.21 11.87 11.84
N ALA A 169 8.39 11.59 11.26
CA ALA A 169 9.19 10.42 11.61
C ALA A 169 9.56 10.34 13.10
N GLY A 170 9.73 11.50 13.76
CA GLY A 170 10.01 11.59 15.20
C GLY A 170 8.78 11.80 16.09
N THR A 171 7.57 11.88 15.49
CA THR A 171 6.36 12.33 16.20
C THR A 171 5.28 11.26 16.28
N VAL A 172 5.13 10.44 15.24
CA VAL A 172 4.04 9.45 15.12
C VAL A 172 4.50 8.04 15.46
N THR A 173 3.58 7.23 15.96
CA THR A 173 3.78 5.82 16.30
C THR A 173 3.01 4.88 15.37
N THR A 174 1.91 5.34 14.81
CA THR A 174 1.14 4.61 13.79
C THR A 174 2.03 4.30 12.59
N PRO A 175 2.02 3.07 12.06
CA PRO A 175 2.72 2.74 10.82
C PRO A 175 2.38 3.71 9.69
N TRP A 176 3.39 4.26 9.02
CA TRP A 176 3.17 5.16 7.90
C TRP A 176 4.11 4.85 6.73
N PHE A 177 3.68 5.20 5.53
CA PHE A 177 4.40 4.97 4.29
C PHE A 177 4.62 6.29 3.55
N ALA A 178 5.84 6.56 3.12
CA ALA A 178 6.09 7.64 2.17
C ALA A 178 5.64 7.23 0.77
N ILE A 179 5.01 8.14 0.02
CA ILE A 179 4.50 7.88 -1.33
C ILE A 179 4.80 9.05 -2.28
N GLY A 180 4.91 8.75 -3.57
CA GLY A 180 4.97 9.74 -4.64
C GLY A 180 6.35 9.90 -5.25
N GLY A 181 6.54 9.34 -6.44
CA GLY A 181 7.75 9.44 -7.23
C GLY A 181 8.96 8.70 -6.68
N ILE A 182 8.77 7.78 -5.73
CA ILE A 182 9.84 6.99 -5.12
C ILE A 182 10.30 5.89 -6.09
N ALA A 183 11.61 5.74 -6.23
CA ALA A 183 12.28 4.71 -7.00
C ALA A 183 13.62 4.37 -6.32
N SER A 184 14.24 3.26 -6.72
CA SER A 184 15.55 2.83 -6.21
C SER A 184 16.62 3.90 -6.39
N GLY A 185 17.68 3.85 -5.56
CA GLY A 185 18.79 4.79 -5.56
C GLY A 185 18.46 6.12 -4.86
N GLN A 186 18.91 7.25 -5.41
CA GLN A 186 18.90 8.56 -4.75
C GLN A 186 17.56 8.96 -4.12
N ARG A 187 16.43 8.68 -4.78
CA ARG A 187 15.11 9.03 -4.24
C ARG A 187 14.75 8.19 -3.03
N LEU A 188 15.05 6.90 -3.06
CA LEU A 188 14.83 6.04 -1.91
C LEU A 188 15.76 6.41 -0.75
N ASP A 189 17.03 6.71 -1.04
CA ASP A 189 17.98 7.16 -0.02
C ASP A 189 17.53 8.45 0.65
N ALA A 190 17.04 9.44 -0.13
CA ALA A 190 16.53 10.70 0.41
C ALA A 190 15.31 10.49 1.31
N VAL A 191 14.38 9.63 0.93
CA VAL A 191 13.19 9.29 1.74
C VAL A 191 13.60 8.58 3.04
N ARG A 192 14.57 7.68 2.98
CA ARG A 192 15.10 7.00 4.16
C ARG A 192 15.84 7.97 5.10
N GLN A 193 16.64 8.89 4.55
CA GLN A 193 17.31 9.94 5.33
C GLN A 193 16.31 10.87 6.02
N ALA A 194 15.14 11.09 5.40
CA ALA A 194 14.02 11.80 6.01
C ALA A 194 13.25 10.97 7.07
N GLY A 195 13.71 9.75 7.40
CA GLY A 195 13.16 8.92 8.47
C GLY A 195 12.06 7.96 8.05
N ALA A 196 11.72 7.85 6.76
CA ALA A 196 10.73 6.88 6.30
C ALA A 196 11.34 5.47 6.21
N GLU A 197 10.76 4.53 6.92
CA GLU A 197 11.13 3.12 6.89
C GLU A 197 10.26 2.29 5.93
N ARG A 198 9.17 2.87 5.45
CA ARG A 198 8.14 2.23 4.62
C ARG A 198 7.81 3.10 3.42
N ILE A 199 7.63 2.49 2.27
CA ILE A 199 7.30 3.22 1.03
C ILE A 199 6.14 2.58 0.28
N VAL A 200 5.40 3.43 -0.45
CA VAL A 200 4.48 3.02 -1.51
C VAL A 200 5.08 3.39 -2.85
N VAL A 201 5.11 2.43 -3.76
CA VAL A 201 5.56 2.62 -5.13
C VAL A 201 4.44 2.29 -6.12
N VAL A 202 4.56 2.84 -7.34
CA VAL A 202 3.71 2.54 -8.49
C VAL A 202 4.62 2.19 -9.66
N ARG A 203 5.06 3.19 -10.43
CA ARG A 203 5.81 3.01 -11.67
C ARG A 203 7.15 2.29 -11.51
N ALA A 204 7.78 2.41 -10.35
CA ALA A 204 9.02 1.67 -10.07
C ALA A 204 8.85 0.15 -10.23
N LEU A 205 7.62 -0.37 -10.13
CA LEU A 205 7.31 -1.79 -10.36
C LEU A 205 6.42 -2.00 -11.57
N THR A 206 5.40 -1.17 -11.79
CA THR A 206 4.45 -1.38 -12.90
C THR A 206 5.05 -1.15 -14.29
N GLU A 207 6.16 -0.39 -14.38
CA GLU A 207 6.92 -0.14 -15.61
C GLU A 207 8.24 -0.91 -15.67
N ALA A 208 8.55 -1.73 -14.65
CA ALA A 208 9.77 -2.53 -14.62
C ALA A 208 9.69 -3.70 -15.62
N ALA A 209 10.78 -3.96 -16.32
CA ALA A 209 10.89 -5.11 -17.20
C ALA A 209 10.86 -6.45 -16.42
N ASP A 210 11.38 -6.44 -15.19
CA ASP A 210 11.33 -7.54 -14.23
C ASP A 210 10.83 -7.00 -12.89
N PRO A 211 9.52 -7.11 -12.59
CA PRO A 211 8.93 -6.65 -11.35
C PRO A 211 9.48 -7.34 -10.11
N ALA A 212 9.85 -8.62 -10.20
CA ALA A 212 10.41 -9.36 -9.08
C ALA A 212 11.80 -8.83 -8.70
N ALA A 213 12.68 -8.65 -9.68
CA ALA A 213 14.02 -8.09 -9.45
C ALA A 213 13.96 -6.65 -8.94
N ALA A 214 13.06 -5.82 -9.50
CA ALA A 214 12.87 -4.43 -9.06
C ALA A 214 12.33 -4.35 -7.61
N ALA A 215 11.40 -5.22 -7.24
CA ALA A 215 10.90 -5.32 -5.87
C ALA A 215 11.98 -5.78 -4.89
N ALA A 216 12.75 -6.81 -5.25
CA ALA A 216 13.86 -7.32 -4.44
C ALA A 216 14.95 -6.25 -4.23
N GLN A 217 15.25 -5.45 -5.25
CA GLN A 217 16.18 -4.33 -5.15
C GLN A 217 15.66 -3.28 -4.15
N LEU A 218 14.40 -2.80 -4.31
CA LEU A 218 13.79 -1.84 -3.39
C LEU A 218 13.77 -2.36 -1.95
N ARG A 219 13.39 -3.63 -1.77
CA ARG A 219 13.37 -4.27 -0.45
C ARG A 219 14.77 -4.31 0.18
N GLY A 220 15.78 -4.71 -0.59
CA GLY A 220 17.17 -4.74 -0.15
C GLY A 220 17.70 -3.36 0.24
N GLU A 221 17.33 -2.32 -0.52
CA GLU A 221 17.71 -0.94 -0.19
C GLU A 221 17.02 -0.43 1.07
N LEU A 222 15.73 -0.75 1.29
CA LEU A 222 14.98 -0.39 2.50
C LEU A 222 15.55 -1.02 3.77
N THR A 223 16.09 -2.23 3.68
CA THR A 223 16.60 -2.98 4.84
C THR A 223 18.08 -2.76 5.12
N ARG A 224 18.82 -2.07 4.23
CA ARG A 224 20.24 -1.73 4.50
C ARG A 224 20.34 -0.87 5.76
N SER A 225 21.19 -1.29 6.68
CA SER A 225 21.52 -0.46 7.85
C SER A 225 22.10 0.88 7.39
N GLN A 226 21.69 1.99 8.03
CA GLN A 226 22.29 3.31 7.82
C GLN A 226 23.70 3.45 8.46
N ALA A 227 24.34 2.35 8.82
CA ALA A 227 25.68 2.32 9.38
C ALA A 227 26.70 2.66 8.25
N GLY A 228 27.01 3.95 8.10
CA GLY A 228 28.03 4.39 7.14
C GLY A 228 28.05 5.87 6.79
N ALA A 229 27.31 6.71 7.49
CA ALA A 229 27.39 8.17 7.34
C ALA A 229 27.83 8.82 8.67
N LEU A 230 29.11 8.65 8.99
CA LEU A 230 29.88 9.48 9.94
C LEU A 230 31.02 10.13 9.18
#